data_271b0e33dbf54bfcaed0585d9dca97f5
#
_entry.id   271b0e33dbf54bfcaed0585d9dca97f5
#
_cell.length_a   1.000
_cell.length_b   1.000
_cell.length_c   1.000
_cell.angle_alpha   90.00
_cell.angle_beta   90.00
_cell.angle_gamma   90.00
#
_symmetry.space_group_name_H-M   'P 1'
#
loop_
_entity.id
_entity.type
_entity.pdbx_description
1 polymer ?
#
loop_
_entity_poly.entity_id
_entity_poly.type
_entity_poly.pdbx_seq_one_letter_code
_entity_poly.pdbx_strand_id
1 'polypeptide(L)'
;MSKVSPSPFAEEQAALVFVGNQFLFRWRQGDAVQSKFISPASVRAAFSAEPIDTGWLPPNIRRWGTGASGDWAVLSIPPMRHSLLFEHITRDIPTMMLDIPLPALVFMRIGSASYIWALKDDFAPDAPLYHAPLPNVNISGAICFGGNRLEGRTLSQAWQLFLDSPFTSHQTNGKSRRQPDDVRLLLASLHKRRRYPLRDLAPLQPRITVDQAVAALTRAQPNRYITVD
;
A
#
# COMPACT_ATOMS: atom_id res chain seq x y z
N MET A 1 -9.40 54.31 -16.67
CA MET A 1 -10.49 53.31 -16.57
C MET A 1 -9.84 51.95 -16.46
N SER A 2 -9.77 51.42 -15.26
CA SER A 2 -9.15 50.12 -14.97
C SER A 2 -10.17 49.04 -15.33
N LYS A 3 -9.80 48.14 -16.30
CA LYS A 3 -10.60 46.94 -16.62
C LYS A 3 -10.48 45.98 -15.43
N VAL A 4 -11.53 45.85 -14.64
CA VAL A 4 -11.67 44.80 -13.65
C VAL A 4 -11.81 43.49 -14.45
N SER A 5 -10.82 42.60 -14.34
CA SER A 5 -10.92 41.23 -14.90
C SER A 5 -12.11 40.53 -14.24
N PRO A 6 -13.00 39.86 -15.02
CA PRO A 6 -14.09 39.11 -14.43
C PRO A 6 -13.58 38.07 -13.49
N SER A 7 -14.20 37.92 -12.33
CA SER A 7 -13.91 36.86 -11.36
C SER A 7 -14.01 35.50 -12.06
N PRO A 8 -13.06 34.57 -11.87
CA PRO A 8 -13.14 33.23 -12.44
C PRO A 8 -14.38 32.44 -12.01
N PHE A 9 -15.13 32.94 -11.04
CA PHE A 9 -16.41 32.37 -10.55
C PHE A 9 -17.65 33.00 -11.19
N ALA A 10 -17.51 33.93 -12.16
CA ALA A 10 -18.66 34.62 -12.77
C ALA A 10 -19.56 33.70 -13.65
N GLU A 11 -19.08 32.51 -14.03
CA GLU A 11 -19.82 31.54 -14.85
C GLU A 11 -20.19 30.26 -14.09
N GLU A 12 -20.06 30.23 -12.76
CA GLU A 12 -20.40 29.06 -11.97
C GLU A 12 -21.90 28.76 -12.06
N GLN A 13 -22.27 27.68 -12.76
CA GLN A 13 -23.65 27.23 -12.89
C GLN A 13 -24.09 26.38 -11.68
N ALA A 14 -23.19 25.63 -11.07
CA ALA A 14 -23.44 24.85 -9.88
C ALA A 14 -22.16 24.64 -9.06
N ALA A 15 -22.31 24.46 -7.74
CA ALA A 15 -21.23 24.16 -6.81
C ALA A 15 -21.65 23.10 -5.80
N LEU A 16 -20.71 22.25 -5.41
CA LEU A 16 -20.83 21.39 -4.26
C LEU A 16 -19.92 21.92 -3.15
N VAL A 17 -20.53 22.38 -2.05
CA VAL A 17 -19.83 23.03 -0.94
C VAL A 17 -19.86 22.12 0.28
N PHE A 18 -18.72 21.96 0.94
CA PHE A 18 -18.60 21.24 2.20
C PHE A 18 -18.89 22.22 3.34
N VAL A 19 -19.92 21.90 4.13
CA VAL A 19 -20.32 22.71 5.30
C VAL A 19 -20.31 21.79 6.52
N GLY A 20 -19.25 21.86 7.32
CA GLY A 20 -19.05 20.88 8.39
C GLY A 20 -19.00 19.45 7.81
N ASN A 21 -19.87 18.57 8.31
CA ASN A 21 -19.96 17.17 7.83
C ASN A 21 -21.07 16.97 6.79
N GLN A 22 -21.57 18.03 6.17
CA GLN A 22 -22.68 17.97 5.22
C GLN A 22 -22.25 18.48 3.85
N PHE A 23 -22.96 18.06 2.81
CA PHE A 23 -22.80 18.53 1.46
C PHE A 23 -23.92 19.49 1.11
N LEU A 24 -23.58 20.72 0.75
CA LEU A 24 -24.52 21.71 0.24
C LEU A 24 -24.35 21.82 -1.27
N PHE A 25 -25.36 21.38 -2.01
CA PHE A 25 -25.43 21.60 -3.46
C PHE A 25 -26.09 22.95 -3.73
N ARG A 26 -25.41 23.81 -4.48
CA ARG A 26 -25.85 25.14 -4.86
C ARG A 26 -25.86 25.24 -6.39
N TRP A 27 -26.92 25.77 -6.96
CA TRP A 27 -27.02 25.95 -8.42
C TRP A 27 -27.76 27.24 -8.73
N ARG A 28 -27.57 27.75 -9.94
CA ARG A 28 -28.27 28.89 -10.47
C ARG A 28 -29.47 28.45 -11.31
N GLN A 29 -30.65 29.06 -11.06
CA GLN A 29 -31.86 28.86 -11.82
C GLN A 29 -32.37 30.22 -12.24
N GLY A 30 -32.09 30.64 -13.48
CA GLY A 30 -32.26 32.02 -13.91
C GLY A 30 -31.36 32.96 -13.08
N ASP A 31 -31.92 34.03 -12.54
CA ASP A 31 -31.18 34.99 -11.68
C ASP A 31 -31.11 34.57 -10.21
N ALA A 32 -31.79 33.49 -9.83
CA ALA A 32 -31.84 33.03 -8.45
C ALA A 32 -30.81 31.93 -8.17
N VAL A 33 -30.14 32.03 -7.00
CA VAL A 33 -29.30 30.98 -6.49
C VAL A 33 -30.12 30.05 -5.57
N GLN A 34 -30.25 28.80 -5.95
CA GLN A 34 -30.89 27.76 -5.15
C GLN A 34 -29.84 26.95 -4.39
N SER A 35 -30.20 26.43 -3.24
CA SER A 35 -29.31 25.50 -2.49
C SER A 35 -30.11 24.46 -1.73
N LYS A 36 -29.52 23.26 -1.58
CA LYS A 36 -30.06 22.20 -0.74
C LYS A 36 -28.95 21.35 -0.14
N PHE A 37 -29.19 20.84 1.06
CA PHE A 37 -28.34 19.79 1.61
C PHE A 37 -28.63 18.48 0.91
N ILE A 38 -27.57 17.75 0.57
CA ILE A 38 -27.63 16.43 -0.07
C ILE A 38 -26.85 15.42 0.77
N SER A 39 -27.30 14.18 0.75
CA SER A 39 -26.66 13.12 1.49
C SER A 39 -25.31 12.71 0.87
N PRO A 40 -24.35 12.19 1.67
CA PRO A 40 -23.12 11.59 1.13
C PRO A 40 -23.40 10.48 0.13
N ALA A 41 -24.52 9.72 0.31
CA ALA A 41 -24.93 8.68 -0.62
C ALA A 41 -25.32 9.26 -2.00
N SER A 42 -26.08 10.39 -2.02
CA SER A 42 -26.44 11.07 -3.27
C SER A 42 -25.24 11.64 -4.01
N VAL A 43 -24.27 12.22 -3.27
CA VAL A 43 -23.01 12.67 -3.85
C VAL A 43 -22.26 11.50 -4.47
N ARG A 44 -22.09 10.42 -3.73
CA ARG A 44 -21.43 9.22 -4.23
C ARG A 44 -22.12 8.67 -5.50
N ALA A 45 -23.45 8.58 -5.49
CA ALA A 45 -24.21 8.09 -6.65
C ALA A 45 -24.02 8.97 -7.89
N ALA A 46 -23.95 10.30 -7.73
CA ALA A 46 -23.69 11.21 -8.84
C ALA A 46 -22.30 11.01 -9.45
N PHE A 47 -21.26 10.82 -8.61
CA PHE A 47 -19.91 10.59 -9.10
C PHE A 47 -19.64 9.14 -9.54
N SER A 48 -20.41 8.16 -9.08
CA SER A 48 -20.27 6.76 -9.52
C SER A 48 -20.75 6.51 -10.97
N ALA A 49 -21.44 7.47 -11.56
CA ALA A 49 -21.80 7.42 -12.97
C ALA A 49 -20.64 7.83 -13.92
N GLU A 50 -19.60 8.48 -13.37
CA GLU A 50 -18.41 8.82 -14.15
C GLU A 50 -17.60 7.57 -14.48
N PRO A 51 -17.22 7.36 -15.75
CA PRO A 51 -16.41 6.21 -16.12
C PRO A 51 -15.03 6.30 -15.46
N ILE A 52 -14.64 5.23 -14.76
CA ILE A 52 -13.29 5.09 -14.23
C ILE A 52 -12.52 4.19 -15.19
N ASP A 53 -11.57 4.76 -15.91
CA ASP A 53 -10.60 4.01 -16.71
C ASP A 53 -9.26 3.98 -15.98
N THR A 54 -8.83 2.79 -15.58
CA THR A 54 -7.53 2.59 -14.95
C THR A 54 -6.37 2.60 -15.93
N GLY A 55 -6.65 2.64 -17.25
CA GLY A 55 -5.68 2.35 -18.29
C GLY A 55 -5.16 0.91 -18.22
N TRP A 56 -4.06 0.64 -18.89
CA TRP A 56 -3.40 -0.66 -18.86
C TRP A 56 -2.72 -0.89 -17.52
N LEU A 57 -3.19 -1.89 -16.76
CA LEU A 57 -2.57 -2.27 -15.50
C LEU A 57 -1.32 -3.13 -15.76
N PRO A 58 -0.23 -2.93 -14.98
CA PRO A 58 0.93 -3.81 -15.01
C PRO A 58 0.55 -5.27 -14.75
N PRO A 59 1.32 -6.24 -15.28
CA PRO A 59 1.13 -7.64 -14.97
C PRO A 59 1.13 -7.91 -13.47
N ASN A 60 0.32 -8.87 -13.02
CA ASN A 60 0.20 -9.29 -11.63
C ASN A 60 -0.48 -8.30 -10.65
N ILE A 61 -0.99 -7.16 -11.08
CA ILE A 61 -1.95 -6.42 -10.25
C ILE A 61 -3.22 -7.24 -10.13
N ARG A 62 -3.55 -7.61 -8.88
CA ARG A 62 -4.69 -8.48 -8.54
C ARG A 62 -5.92 -7.70 -8.16
N ARG A 63 -5.72 -6.52 -7.61
CA ARG A 63 -6.81 -5.67 -7.15
C ARG A 63 -6.34 -4.22 -7.08
N TRP A 64 -7.23 -3.31 -7.46
CA TRP A 64 -7.04 -1.88 -7.33
C TRP A 64 -8.32 -1.25 -6.77
N GLY A 65 -8.18 -0.12 -6.14
CA GLY A 65 -9.31 0.65 -5.65
C GLY A 65 -8.88 2.02 -5.17
N THR A 66 -9.87 2.83 -4.84
CA THR A 66 -9.67 4.15 -4.22
C THR A 66 -10.44 4.23 -2.92
N GLY A 67 -10.00 5.04 -1.99
CA GLY A 67 -10.61 5.20 -0.68
C GLY A 67 -10.16 6.49 0.00
N ALA A 68 -10.58 6.68 1.25
CA ALA A 68 -10.25 7.89 2.02
C ALA A 68 -8.74 8.11 2.21
N SER A 69 -7.94 7.04 2.20
CA SER A 69 -6.48 7.09 2.30
C SER A 69 -5.78 7.20 0.94
N GLY A 70 -6.52 7.48 -0.14
CA GLY A 70 -6.02 7.53 -1.51
C GLY A 70 -6.18 6.21 -2.26
N ASP A 71 -5.54 6.14 -3.42
CA ASP A 71 -5.54 4.95 -4.26
C ASP A 71 -4.72 3.84 -3.61
N TRP A 72 -5.17 2.61 -3.84
CA TRP A 72 -4.47 1.42 -3.37
C TRP A 72 -4.45 0.34 -4.44
N ALA A 73 -3.42 -0.48 -4.40
CA ALA A 73 -3.32 -1.63 -5.29
C ALA A 73 -2.60 -2.79 -4.63
N VAL A 74 -2.94 -4.00 -5.06
CA VAL A 74 -2.37 -5.27 -4.62
C VAL A 74 -1.68 -5.94 -5.78
N LEU A 75 -0.39 -6.23 -5.61
CA LEU A 75 0.47 -6.92 -6.56
C LEU A 75 0.79 -8.31 -6.03
N SER A 76 0.60 -9.35 -6.84
CA SER A 76 1.12 -10.69 -6.53
C SER A 76 2.48 -10.87 -7.21
N ILE A 77 3.45 -11.33 -6.45
CA ILE A 77 4.82 -11.57 -6.90
C ILE A 77 5.05 -13.08 -6.82
N PRO A 78 5.30 -13.76 -7.95
CA PRO A 78 5.57 -15.19 -7.93
C PRO A 78 6.88 -15.50 -7.20
N PRO A 79 7.10 -16.76 -6.77
CA PRO A 79 8.39 -17.16 -6.22
C PRO A 79 9.49 -16.93 -7.26
N MET A 80 10.50 -16.16 -6.88
CA MET A 80 11.61 -15.83 -7.78
C MET A 80 12.89 -15.53 -7.00
N ARG A 81 14.01 -15.50 -7.72
CA ARG A 81 15.31 -15.13 -7.16
C ARG A 81 15.53 -13.64 -7.29
N HIS A 82 16.15 -13.07 -6.27
CA HIS A 82 16.56 -11.67 -6.25
C HIS A 82 17.99 -11.53 -5.77
N SER A 83 18.73 -10.63 -6.39
CA SER A 83 20.03 -10.18 -5.90
C SER A 83 19.80 -8.98 -4.99
N LEU A 84 20.00 -9.16 -3.69
CA LEU A 84 19.70 -8.17 -2.65
C LEU A 84 20.97 -7.79 -1.90
N LEU A 85 21.12 -6.50 -1.62
CA LEU A 85 22.23 -5.97 -0.83
C LEU A 85 21.92 -6.05 0.66
N PHE A 86 22.77 -6.73 1.42
CA PHE A 86 22.68 -6.81 2.89
C PHE A 86 23.85 -6.07 3.52
N GLU A 87 23.55 -5.15 4.42
CA GLU A 87 24.55 -4.51 5.27
C GLU A 87 24.89 -5.43 6.44
N HIS A 88 26.18 -5.61 6.72
CA HIS A 88 26.74 -6.35 7.87
C HIS A 88 25.77 -7.27 8.59
N ILE A 89 25.64 -8.54 8.14
CA ILE A 89 24.72 -9.51 8.74
C ILE A 89 25.24 -9.88 10.16
N THR A 90 26.53 -10.19 10.25
CA THR A 90 27.28 -10.41 11.48
C THR A 90 28.67 -9.76 11.34
N ARG A 91 29.50 -9.84 12.39
CA ARG A 91 30.91 -9.39 12.30
C ARG A 91 31.68 -10.15 11.21
N ASP A 92 31.34 -11.44 11.00
CA ASP A 92 32.02 -12.32 10.05
C ASP A 92 31.37 -12.32 8.65
N ILE A 93 30.17 -11.74 8.51
CA ILE A 93 29.46 -11.61 7.25
C ILE A 93 29.31 -10.12 6.91
N PRO A 94 30.24 -9.58 6.11
CA PRO A 94 30.29 -8.16 5.76
C PRO A 94 29.12 -7.79 4.84
N THR A 95 29.03 -6.50 4.48
CA THR A 95 28.12 -6.01 3.44
C THR A 95 28.36 -6.76 2.14
N MET A 96 27.30 -7.37 1.60
CA MET A 96 27.40 -8.19 0.40
C MET A 96 26.07 -8.32 -0.35
N MET A 97 26.19 -8.58 -1.64
CA MET A 97 25.05 -8.99 -2.46
C MET A 97 24.79 -10.48 -2.29
N LEU A 98 23.55 -10.83 -1.99
CA LEU A 98 23.10 -12.22 -1.91
C LEU A 98 22.06 -12.49 -3.00
N ASP A 99 22.30 -13.53 -3.79
CA ASP A 99 21.34 -14.05 -4.75
C ASP A 99 20.50 -15.12 -4.06
N ILE A 100 19.28 -14.77 -3.65
CA ILE A 100 18.41 -15.59 -2.81
C ILE A 100 17.06 -15.86 -3.46
N PRO A 101 16.48 -17.04 -3.26
CA PRO A 101 15.11 -17.31 -3.62
C PRO A 101 14.17 -16.68 -2.58
N LEU A 102 13.15 -16.00 -3.03
CA LEU A 102 12.03 -15.56 -2.19
C LEU A 102 10.79 -16.42 -2.44
N PRO A 103 9.90 -16.60 -1.44
CA PRO A 103 8.61 -17.24 -1.65
C PRO A 103 7.70 -16.37 -2.50
N ALA A 104 6.48 -16.83 -2.81
CA ALA A 104 5.45 -15.97 -3.34
C ALA A 104 5.15 -14.85 -2.33
N LEU A 105 4.96 -13.61 -2.85
CA LEU A 105 4.72 -12.43 -2.02
C LEU A 105 3.47 -11.69 -2.48
N VAL A 106 2.82 -11.02 -1.53
CA VAL A 106 1.76 -10.04 -1.77
C VAL A 106 2.30 -8.68 -1.36
N PHE A 107 2.39 -7.77 -2.30
CA PHE A 107 2.79 -6.39 -2.07
C PHE A 107 1.58 -5.48 -2.25
N MET A 108 1.29 -4.65 -1.26
CA MET A 108 0.19 -3.70 -1.30
C MET A 108 0.71 -2.30 -1.04
N ARG A 109 0.20 -1.35 -1.80
CA ARG A 109 0.41 0.07 -1.54
C ARG A 109 -0.93 0.76 -1.33
N ILE A 110 -1.00 1.68 -0.37
CA ILE A 110 -2.14 2.54 -0.11
C ILE A 110 -1.62 3.94 0.23
N GLY A 111 -1.91 4.91 -0.63
CA GLY A 111 -1.33 6.25 -0.51
C GLY A 111 0.21 6.21 -0.45
N SER A 112 0.79 6.70 0.63
CA SER A 112 2.24 6.69 0.86
C SER A 112 2.75 5.44 1.59
N ALA A 113 1.88 4.58 2.12
CA ALA A 113 2.25 3.38 2.85
C ALA A 113 2.36 2.16 1.93
N SER A 114 3.30 1.26 2.22
CA SER A 114 3.44 -0.02 1.52
C SER A 114 3.56 -1.16 2.51
N TYR A 115 3.01 -2.30 2.13
CA TYR A 115 2.95 -3.51 2.94
C TYR A 115 3.37 -4.71 2.13
N ILE A 116 3.96 -5.71 2.78
CA ILE A 116 4.36 -6.95 2.14
C ILE A 116 4.19 -8.15 3.07
N TRP A 117 3.70 -9.24 2.51
CA TRP A 117 3.54 -10.52 3.19
C TRP A 117 3.97 -11.66 2.27
N ALA A 118 4.23 -12.82 2.86
CA ALA A 118 4.55 -14.04 2.11
C ALA A 118 3.34 -14.97 2.00
N LEU A 119 3.34 -15.76 0.94
CA LEU A 119 2.41 -16.88 0.71
C LEU A 119 3.19 -18.20 0.65
N LYS A 120 2.55 -19.29 1.03
CA LYS A 120 3.08 -20.65 0.82
C LYS A 120 2.76 -21.19 -0.57
N ASP A 121 1.59 -20.85 -1.05
CA ASP A 121 1.00 -21.34 -2.28
C ASP A 121 0.80 -20.17 -3.26
N ASP A 122 0.19 -20.43 -4.38
CA ASP A 122 -0.18 -19.39 -5.34
C ASP A 122 -1.14 -18.38 -4.72
N PHE A 123 -1.19 -17.20 -5.33
CA PHE A 123 -2.07 -16.13 -4.89
C PHE A 123 -3.54 -16.54 -4.98
N ALA A 124 -4.24 -16.43 -3.84
CA ALA A 124 -5.71 -16.49 -3.75
C ALA A 124 -6.19 -15.46 -2.71
N PRO A 125 -7.41 -14.90 -2.86
CA PRO A 125 -7.95 -13.92 -1.90
C PRO A 125 -8.07 -14.46 -0.48
N ASP A 126 -8.37 -15.75 -0.32
CA ASP A 126 -8.49 -16.47 0.95
C ASP A 126 -7.19 -17.11 1.42
N ALA A 127 -6.09 -16.96 0.65
CA ALA A 127 -4.80 -17.51 1.04
C ALA A 127 -4.30 -16.91 2.36
N PRO A 128 -3.84 -17.74 3.31
CA PRO A 128 -3.29 -17.27 4.57
C PRO A 128 -1.97 -16.53 4.37
N LEU A 129 -1.81 -15.40 5.03
CA LEU A 129 -0.60 -14.59 5.01
C LEU A 129 0.42 -15.05 6.06
N TYR A 130 1.69 -14.88 5.69
CA TYR A 130 2.86 -15.11 6.53
C TYR A 130 3.71 -13.85 6.57
N HIS A 131 4.54 -13.70 7.61
CA HIS A 131 5.52 -12.63 7.63
C HIS A 131 6.43 -12.74 6.40
N ALA A 132 6.62 -11.61 5.71
CA ALA A 132 7.61 -11.56 4.64
C ALA A 132 9.00 -11.80 5.24
N PRO A 133 9.78 -12.76 4.72
CA PRO A 133 11.09 -13.10 5.28
C PRO A 133 12.16 -12.10 4.84
N LEU A 134 11.89 -10.82 5.07
CA LEU A 134 12.76 -9.71 4.66
C LEU A 134 12.97 -8.73 5.80
N PRO A 135 14.20 -8.21 6.01
CA PRO A 135 14.45 -7.07 6.89
C PRO A 135 13.70 -5.82 6.42
N ASN A 136 13.74 -4.76 7.21
CA ASN A 136 13.09 -3.48 6.91
C ASN A 136 11.55 -3.58 6.73
N VAL A 137 10.95 -4.67 7.18
CA VAL A 137 9.50 -4.90 7.17
C VAL A 137 9.02 -5.09 8.60
N ASN A 138 8.06 -4.31 9.03
CA ASN A 138 7.46 -4.46 10.35
C ASN A 138 6.70 -5.81 10.47
N ILE A 139 6.47 -6.27 11.69
CA ILE A 139 5.68 -7.48 11.97
C ILE A 139 4.24 -7.37 11.43
N SER A 140 3.70 -6.16 11.27
CA SER A 140 2.42 -5.89 10.59
C SER A 140 2.47 -6.03 9.07
N GLY A 141 3.65 -6.19 8.48
CA GLY A 141 3.88 -6.17 7.04
C GLY A 141 4.25 -4.80 6.48
N ALA A 142 4.17 -3.72 7.26
CA ALA A 142 4.53 -2.37 6.80
C ALA A 142 6.03 -2.28 6.47
N ILE A 143 6.34 -1.71 5.30
CA ILE A 143 7.71 -1.56 4.81
C ILE A 143 8.30 -0.24 5.32
N CYS A 144 9.52 -0.30 5.83
CA CYS A 144 10.32 0.87 6.14
C CYS A 144 11.27 1.15 4.97
N PHE A 145 11.05 2.27 4.28
CA PHE A 145 11.90 2.71 3.17
C PHE A 145 13.07 3.61 3.61
N GLY A 146 13.23 3.83 4.92
CA GLY A 146 14.23 4.76 5.44
C GLY A 146 13.97 6.18 4.93
N GLY A 147 14.98 6.80 4.32
CA GLY A 147 14.87 8.15 3.73
C GLY A 147 14.31 8.19 2.30
N ASN A 148 13.98 7.04 1.70
CA ASN A 148 13.49 6.98 0.33
C ASN A 148 12.03 7.46 0.24
N ARG A 149 11.74 8.34 -0.73
CA ARG A 149 10.40 8.86 -0.96
C ARG A 149 9.65 8.04 -2.01
N LEU A 150 8.37 7.82 -1.75
CA LEU A 150 7.47 7.06 -2.62
C LEU A 150 6.55 7.94 -3.47
N GLU A 151 6.52 9.26 -3.23
CA GLU A 151 5.67 10.18 -3.97
C GLU A 151 5.97 10.14 -5.48
N GLY A 152 4.92 10.13 -6.28
CA GLY A 152 5.03 10.06 -7.75
C GLY A 152 5.48 8.71 -8.32
N ARG A 153 5.76 7.69 -7.50
CA ARG A 153 6.18 6.37 -7.97
C ARG A 153 4.98 5.45 -8.20
N THR A 154 5.07 4.65 -9.25
CA THR A 154 4.11 3.56 -9.50
C THR A 154 4.30 2.43 -8.48
N LEU A 155 3.34 1.48 -8.45
CA LEU A 155 3.43 0.29 -7.59
C LEU A 155 4.70 -0.54 -7.88
N SER A 156 4.99 -0.77 -9.16
CA SER A 156 6.20 -1.51 -9.58
C SER A 156 7.49 -0.79 -9.22
N GLN A 157 7.52 0.54 -9.36
CA GLN A 157 8.68 1.35 -8.95
C GLN A 157 8.88 1.34 -7.42
N ALA A 158 7.81 1.33 -6.64
CA ALA A 158 7.91 1.21 -5.19
C ALA A 158 8.45 -0.16 -4.76
N TRP A 159 8.00 -1.23 -5.43
CA TRP A 159 8.54 -2.57 -5.24
C TRP A 159 10.03 -2.63 -5.60
N GLN A 160 10.42 -2.13 -6.76
CA GLN A 160 11.81 -2.11 -7.18
C GLN A 160 12.69 -1.30 -6.22
N LEU A 161 12.23 -0.12 -5.78
CA LEU A 161 12.93 0.69 -4.80
C LEU A 161 13.20 -0.05 -3.49
N PHE A 162 12.24 -0.87 -3.04
CA PHE A 162 12.41 -1.71 -1.85
C PHE A 162 13.52 -2.77 -2.07
N LEU A 163 13.54 -3.43 -3.22
CA LEU A 163 14.57 -4.43 -3.55
C LEU A 163 15.96 -3.82 -3.71
N ASP A 164 16.04 -2.61 -4.26
CA ASP A 164 17.31 -1.90 -4.50
C ASP A 164 17.86 -1.22 -3.23
N SER A 165 17.02 -1.14 -2.17
CA SER A 165 17.43 -0.57 -0.89
C SER A 165 18.28 -1.56 -0.10
N PRO A 166 19.32 -1.11 0.63
CA PRO A 166 20.08 -1.99 1.49
C PRO A 166 19.23 -2.59 2.61
N PHE A 167 19.33 -3.90 2.80
CA PHE A 167 18.70 -4.60 3.91
C PHE A 167 19.60 -4.56 5.14
N THR A 168 19.13 -3.87 6.16
CA THR A 168 19.87 -3.60 7.40
C THR A 168 19.48 -4.58 8.52
N SER A 169 19.96 -4.35 9.74
CA SER A 169 19.49 -5.06 10.93
C SER A 169 18.11 -4.59 11.44
N HIS A 170 17.49 -3.66 10.71
CA HIS A 170 16.19 -3.13 11.12
C HIS A 170 15.08 -4.14 10.90
N GLN A 171 14.29 -4.41 11.94
CA GLN A 171 13.11 -5.28 11.88
C GLN A 171 13.40 -6.68 11.31
N THR A 172 14.37 -7.39 11.88
CA THR A 172 14.79 -8.72 11.40
C THR A 172 14.13 -9.89 12.12
N ASN A 173 13.54 -9.67 13.28
CA ASN A 173 13.02 -10.72 14.17
C ASN A 173 11.61 -11.20 13.80
N GLY A 174 11.26 -12.41 14.22
CA GLY A 174 9.91 -12.98 14.15
C GLY A 174 9.48 -13.46 12.74
N LYS A 175 10.38 -13.49 11.75
CA LYS A 175 10.05 -13.74 10.34
C LYS A 175 10.48 -15.10 9.81
N SER A 176 11.25 -15.84 10.58
CA SER A 176 11.73 -17.16 10.28
C SER A 176 11.52 -18.07 11.48
N ARG A 177 11.13 -19.31 11.24
CA ARG A 177 11.02 -20.32 12.32
C ARG A 177 12.37 -20.86 12.72
N ARG A 178 13.34 -20.89 11.80
CA ARG A 178 14.70 -21.40 12.05
C ARG A 178 15.62 -20.34 12.63
N GLN A 179 15.41 -19.10 12.25
CA GLN A 179 16.19 -17.92 12.68
C GLN A 179 15.22 -16.84 13.20
N PRO A 180 14.59 -17.09 14.38
CA PRO A 180 13.56 -16.21 14.90
C PRO A 180 14.09 -14.82 15.27
N ASP A 181 15.36 -14.72 15.64
CA ASP A 181 15.97 -13.46 16.07
C ASP A 181 16.44 -12.60 14.90
N ASP A 182 16.94 -13.23 13.85
CA ASP A 182 17.46 -12.53 12.66
C ASP A 182 17.26 -13.30 11.38
N VAL A 183 16.28 -12.90 10.58
CA VAL A 183 15.96 -13.50 9.29
C VAL A 183 17.12 -13.42 8.28
N ARG A 184 18.06 -12.47 8.45
CA ARG A 184 19.23 -12.32 7.55
C ARG A 184 20.13 -13.56 7.59
N LEU A 185 20.22 -14.23 8.73
CA LEU A 185 20.99 -15.48 8.86
C LEU A 185 20.39 -16.60 8.02
N LEU A 186 19.05 -16.71 7.99
CA LEU A 186 18.39 -17.64 7.06
C LEU A 186 18.71 -17.25 5.63
N LEU A 187 18.49 -15.97 5.25
CA LEU A 187 18.68 -15.50 3.88
C LEU A 187 20.12 -15.71 3.39
N ALA A 188 21.13 -15.48 4.23
CA ALA A 188 22.52 -15.77 3.92
C ALA A 188 22.72 -17.27 3.62
N SER A 189 22.08 -18.16 4.39
CA SER A 189 22.14 -19.61 4.15
C SER A 189 21.45 -20.07 2.86
N LEU A 190 20.57 -19.21 2.29
CA LEU A 190 19.87 -19.46 1.05
C LEU A 190 20.59 -18.94 -0.19
N HIS A 191 21.74 -18.29 -0.03
CA HIS A 191 22.54 -17.80 -1.17
C HIS A 191 22.78 -18.93 -2.19
N LYS A 192 22.46 -18.66 -3.45
CA LYS A 192 22.51 -19.61 -4.58
C LYS A 192 21.63 -20.86 -4.44
N ARG A 193 20.77 -20.97 -3.42
CA ARG A 193 19.78 -22.06 -3.35
C ARG A 193 18.69 -21.85 -4.39
N ARG A 194 18.05 -22.96 -4.83
CA ARG A 194 17.02 -22.93 -5.87
C ARG A 194 15.67 -22.42 -5.38
N ARG A 195 15.30 -22.74 -4.14
CA ARG A 195 13.96 -22.48 -3.59
C ARG A 195 14.02 -22.03 -2.14
N TYR A 196 13.09 -21.18 -1.77
CA TYR A 196 12.85 -20.83 -0.38
C TYR A 196 12.22 -22.01 0.38
N PRO A 197 12.65 -22.32 1.63
CA PRO A 197 12.08 -23.38 2.44
C PRO A 197 10.72 -22.96 3.03
N LEU A 198 9.61 -23.20 2.34
CA LEU A 198 8.27 -22.72 2.72
C LEU A 198 7.82 -23.13 4.13
N ARG A 199 8.37 -24.22 4.68
CA ARG A 199 8.10 -24.64 6.07
C ARG A 199 8.67 -23.69 7.11
N ASP A 200 9.61 -22.84 6.71
CA ASP A 200 10.23 -21.83 7.58
C ASP A 200 9.38 -20.58 7.76
N LEU A 201 8.43 -20.32 6.88
CA LEU A 201 7.56 -19.14 6.96
C LEU A 201 6.86 -19.07 8.33
N ALA A 202 7.03 -17.95 9.02
CA ALA A 202 6.37 -17.65 10.28
C ALA A 202 4.94 -17.12 10.01
N PRO A 203 3.89 -17.74 10.58
CA PRO A 203 2.51 -17.28 10.37
C PRO A 203 2.25 -15.96 11.07
N LEU A 204 1.36 -15.13 10.51
CA LEU A 204 0.83 -13.98 11.22
C LEU A 204 0.00 -14.41 12.43
N GLN A 205 -0.02 -13.55 13.45
CA GLN A 205 -0.84 -13.74 14.64
C GLN A 205 -1.62 -12.44 14.95
N PRO A 206 -2.97 -12.46 14.87
CA PRO A 206 -3.80 -13.58 14.43
C PRO A 206 -3.58 -13.94 12.96
N ARG A 207 -3.94 -15.17 12.58
CA ARG A 207 -3.91 -15.58 11.16
C ARG A 207 -4.94 -14.77 10.38
N ILE A 208 -4.51 -14.15 9.32
CA ILE A 208 -5.38 -13.39 8.39
C ILE A 208 -5.11 -13.83 6.95
N THR A 209 -6.11 -13.64 6.10
CA THR A 209 -6.02 -13.89 4.66
C THR A 209 -5.67 -12.59 3.91
N VAL A 210 -5.37 -12.72 2.62
CA VAL A 210 -5.14 -11.58 1.73
C VAL A 210 -6.32 -10.61 1.77
N ASP A 211 -7.55 -11.10 1.58
CA ASP A 211 -8.76 -10.26 1.60
C ASP A 211 -8.97 -9.57 2.95
N GLN A 212 -8.71 -10.26 4.05
CA GLN A 212 -8.82 -9.67 5.38
C GLN A 212 -7.80 -8.54 5.59
N ALA A 213 -6.56 -8.72 5.14
CA ALA A 213 -5.52 -7.69 5.21
C ALA A 213 -5.91 -6.47 4.35
N VAL A 214 -6.34 -6.70 3.10
CA VAL A 214 -6.80 -5.63 2.21
C VAL A 214 -7.99 -4.88 2.83
N ALA A 215 -9.00 -5.61 3.32
CA ALA A 215 -10.17 -5.00 3.95
C ALA A 215 -9.82 -4.20 5.21
N ALA A 216 -8.87 -4.68 6.03
CA ALA A 216 -8.44 -3.97 7.23
C ALA A 216 -7.73 -2.64 6.90
N LEU A 217 -6.90 -2.63 5.85
CA LEU A 217 -6.13 -1.45 5.45
C LEU A 217 -6.95 -0.43 4.66
N THR A 218 -7.93 -0.90 3.86
CA THR A 218 -8.75 -0.03 3.00
C THR A 218 -10.01 0.50 3.67
N ARG A 219 -10.44 -0.07 4.80
CA ARG A 219 -11.54 0.50 5.58
C ARG A 219 -11.11 1.88 6.07
N ALA A 220 -11.90 2.90 5.72
CA ALA A 220 -11.76 4.21 6.33
C ALA A 220 -11.85 4.02 7.85
N GLN A 221 -10.78 4.35 8.56
CA GLN A 221 -10.89 4.52 10.01
C GLN A 221 -11.93 5.63 10.22
N PRO A 222 -12.99 5.42 11.00
CA PRO A 222 -13.85 6.54 11.36
C PRO A 222 -12.94 7.60 11.97
N ASN A 223 -12.97 8.81 11.41
CA ASN A 223 -12.23 9.94 11.94
C ASN A 223 -12.49 9.97 13.45
N ARG A 224 -11.47 9.69 14.25
CA ARG A 224 -11.47 10.06 15.65
C ARG A 224 -11.40 11.58 15.64
N TYR A 225 -12.55 12.24 15.68
CA TYR A 225 -12.59 13.64 15.99
C TYR A 225 -11.92 13.82 17.35
N ILE A 226 -10.79 14.50 17.35
CA ILE A 226 -10.24 15.05 18.57
C ILE A 226 -11.23 16.17 18.93
N THR A 227 -12.10 15.91 19.88
CA THR A 227 -12.82 16.97 20.60
C THR A 227 -11.73 17.75 21.32
N VAL A 228 -11.45 18.94 20.82
CA VAL A 228 -10.66 19.94 21.55
C VAL A 228 -11.69 20.61 22.47
N ASP A 229 -11.57 20.36 23.79
CA ASP A 229 -12.26 21.09 24.84
C ASP A 229 -11.74 22.52 24.90
#